data_25b64d5b32363890f7cb0e25f16ca066
#
_entry.id   25b64d5b32363890f7cb0e25f16ca066
#
_cell.length_a   1.000
_cell.length_b   1.000
_cell.length_c   1.000
_cell.angle_alpha   90.00
_cell.angle_beta   90.00
_cell.angle_gamma   90.00
#
_symmetry.space_group_name_H-M   'P 1'
#
loop_
_entity.id
_entity.type
_entity.pdbx_description
1 polymer ?
#
loop_
_entity_poly.entity_id
_entity_poly.type
_entity_poly.pdbx_seq_one_letter_code
_entity_poly.pdbx_strand_id
1 'polypeptide(L)'
;MTEPVGTMCFVESRVDRTAQLTALPVERTFVYDPPPLSGSLHLRAAAVLEGNWTGVSTVPSRGLYPHQWSWDSAFIAIGLRHLSPLRAQTELETLLAAQWGDGRIPHIVFNPSVPLDAYFPSPDFWRSSTAGHTAGAPRTVQTSGIVQPPVHALAAWLVHCADPGLSRARGFLAGVYPRLAAWHRYLLHRRDLGGGGLASVVHPWEQGMDNSPCWDAPLGRITPAPARSFRRADLDHGAAEDRPTDLDYGRYVRLATDYRDGEYADGASEFAVEDPSFNALLIASEHALARIARELGATGTARHARAERLTGVLIERLWDPAEGMFFCRDVRGEGLIPERSVSGLIPLLLPDLPRDINSALVRTASGPHFGLGDTTQLPPSYDLLGEAFDPHRYWRGPAWFNTSWLLERGLRLHGERARADALREAVLETAANTDFAEYVDPYDGEACGATGFSWTAALTLDLLHERPGHGVSGTVLGTFDMSDTRD
;
A
#
# COMPACT_ATOMS: atom_id res chain seq x y z
N MET A 1 -65.19 -14.36 61.30
CA MET A 1 -64.21 -14.69 62.36
C MET A 1 -62.85 -14.63 61.67
N THR A 2 -62.20 -13.65 62.02
CA THR A 2 -60.97 -13.10 61.47
C THR A 2 -59.77 -13.70 62.21
N GLU A 3 -58.73 -14.04 61.52
CA GLU A 3 -57.41 -14.06 62.11
C GLU A 3 -56.27 -13.83 61.06
N PRO A 4 -55.12 -13.44 61.54
CA PRO A 4 -54.45 -12.32 60.90
C PRO A 4 -53.20 -12.74 60.08
N VAL A 5 -52.83 -11.81 59.23
CA VAL A 5 -51.67 -11.84 58.32
C VAL A 5 -50.36 -11.70 59.11
N GLY A 6 -49.47 -12.67 58.98
CA GLY A 6 -48.09 -12.60 59.49
C GLY A 6 -47.18 -11.78 58.53
N THR A 7 -46.60 -10.72 59.09
CA THR A 7 -45.64 -9.88 58.49
C THR A 7 -44.27 -10.58 58.47
N MET A 8 -43.74 -10.92 57.27
CA MET A 8 -42.38 -11.42 57.08
C MET A 8 -41.45 -10.27 56.76
N CYS A 9 -40.52 -9.96 57.68
CA CYS A 9 -39.45 -9.03 57.52
C CYS A 9 -38.41 -9.61 56.54
N PHE A 10 -38.23 -8.97 55.41
CA PHE A 10 -37.05 -9.19 54.54
C PHE A 10 -35.88 -8.37 55.08
N VAL A 11 -34.82 -9.06 55.49
CA VAL A 11 -33.53 -8.48 55.80
C VAL A 11 -32.80 -8.30 54.44
N GLU A 12 -32.66 -7.07 53.94
CA GLU A 12 -31.79 -6.74 52.84
C GLU A 12 -30.31 -6.87 53.28
N SER A 13 -29.64 -7.90 52.84
CA SER A 13 -28.18 -7.96 52.88
C SER A 13 -27.62 -7.17 51.72
N ARG A 14 -27.14 -5.95 51.97
CA ARG A 14 -26.28 -5.20 51.05
C ARG A 14 -24.99 -5.97 50.86
N VAL A 15 -24.80 -6.58 49.68
CA VAL A 15 -23.52 -7.07 49.24
C VAL A 15 -22.74 -5.87 48.68
N ASP A 16 -21.72 -5.49 49.43
CA ASP A 16 -20.73 -4.49 49.04
C ASP A 16 -19.91 -5.03 47.84
N ARG A 17 -20.18 -4.50 46.65
CA ARG A 17 -19.44 -4.78 45.40
C ARG A 17 -18.39 -3.72 45.15
N THR A 18 -17.56 -3.43 46.13
CA THR A 18 -16.32 -2.66 45.94
C THR A 18 -15.11 -3.55 46.19
N ALA A 19 -14.85 -4.47 45.29
CA ALA A 19 -13.54 -5.13 45.26
C ALA A 19 -13.20 -5.58 43.85
N GLN A 20 -12.05 -5.11 43.41
CA GLN A 20 -11.23 -5.63 42.33
C GLN A 20 -11.58 -5.17 40.89
N LEU A 21 -11.36 -3.88 40.64
CA LEU A 21 -10.74 -3.49 39.40
C LEU A 21 -9.27 -3.98 39.47
N THR A 22 -9.03 -5.19 39.00
CA THR A 22 -7.69 -5.66 38.71
C THR A 22 -7.09 -4.72 37.64
N ALA A 23 -6.02 -4.02 38.01
CA ALA A 23 -5.24 -3.18 37.14
C ALA A 23 -4.89 -3.99 35.89
N LEU A 24 -5.28 -3.45 34.70
CA LEU A 24 -4.77 -3.91 33.43
C LEU A 24 -3.24 -3.82 33.47
N PRO A 25 -2.52 -4.77 32.88
CA PRO A 25 -1.07 -4.71 32.88
C PRO A 25 -0.63 -3.40 32.20
N VAL A 26 0.17 -2.64 32.94
CA VAL A 26 0.83 -1.43 32.43
C VAL A 26 1.61 -1.84 31.19
N GLU A 27 1.27 -1.22 30.05
CA GLU A 27 2.04 -1.34 28.81
C GLU A 27 3.51 -1.12 29.14
N ARG A 28 4.33 -2.14 28.95
CA ARG A 28 5.79 -1.96 28.91
C ARG A 28 6.10 -1.21 27.63
N THR A 29 6.13 0.10 27.69
CA THR A 29 6.77 0.94 26.69
C THR A 29 8.22 0.50 26.60
N PHE A 30 8.58 -0.20 25.54
CA PHE A 30 9.98 -0.41 25.22
C PHE A 30 10.54 0.97 24.87
N VAL A 31 11.21 1.60 25.84
CA VAL A 31 12.00 2.80 25.59
C VAL A 31 13.21 2.36 24.77
N TYR A 32 13.11 2.53 23.45
CA TYR A 32 14.26 2.49 22.56
C TYR A 32 14.96 3.85 22.70
N ASP A 33 16.21 3.83 23.06
CA ASP A 33 17.07 5.02 23.12
C ASP A 33 17.82 5.12 21.78
N PRO A 34 17.28 5.87 20.77
CA PRO A 34 17.93 6.02 19.48
C PRO A 34 19.11 6.96 19.58
N PRO A 35 20.14 6.85 18.70
CA PRO A 35 21.22 7.81 18.66
C PRO A 35 20.69 9.26 18.41
N PRO A 36 21.40 10.32 18.87
CA PRO A 36 20.82 11.67 19.07
C PRO A 36 20.15 12.34 17.86
N LEU A 37 20.57 12.05 16.63
CA LEU A 37 19.96 12.58 15.40
C LEU A 37 18.70 11.80 14.99
N SER A 38 18.67 10.49 15.22
CA SER A 38 17.52 9.65 14.94
C SER A 38 16.38 9.86 15.94
N GLY A 39 16.65 10.29 17.17
CA GLY A 39 15.65 10.57 18.19
C GLY A 39 14.69 11.70 17.80
N SER A 40 15.22 12.79 17.24
CA SER A 40 14.38 13.91 16.80
C SER A 40 13.52 13.55 15.57
N LEU A 41 14.08 12.82 14.61
CA LEU A 41 13.36 12.38 13.41
C LEU A 41 12.25 11.35 13.75
N HIS A 42 12.55 10.41 14.65
CA HIS A 42 11.57 9.46 15.17
C HIS A 42 10.36 10.18 15.81
N LEU A 43 10.60 11.16 16.69
CA LEU A 43 9.53 11.91 17.35
C LEU A 43 8.73 12.74 16.36
N ARG A 44 9.37 13.36 15.36
CA ARG A 44 8.69 14.11 14.31
C ARG A 44 7.79 13.20 13.47
N ALA A 45 8.29 12.05 13.04
CA ALA A 45 7.52 11.06 12.28
C ALA A 45 6.33 10.53 13.10
N ALA A 46 6.53 10.24 14.39
CA ALA A 46 5.45 9.85 15.30
C ALA A 46 4.38 10.95 15.43
N ALA A 47 4.80 12.22 15.52
CA ALA A 47 3.88 13.36 15.59
C ALA A 47 3.02 13.52 14.32
N VAL A 48 3.59 13.26 13.14
CA VAL A 48 2.82 13.24 11.87
C VAL A 48 1.74 12.18 11.92
N LEU A 49 2.08 10.94 12.29
CA LEU A 49 1.12 9.83 12.38
C LEU A 49 0.05 10.06 13.44
N GLU A 50 0.38 10.73 14.54
CA GLU A 50 -0.59 11.13 15.56
C GLU A 50 -1.50 12.26 15.05
N GLY A 51 -0.93 13.26 14.41
CA GLY A 51 -1.68 14.38 13.80
C GLY A 51 -2.69 13.91 12.74
N ASN A 52 -2.38 12.88 11.99
CA ASN A 52 -3.23 12.32 10.93
C ASN A 52 -4.17 11.19 11.41
N TRP A 53 -4.12 10.82 12.69
CA TRP A 53 -5.02 9.82 13.26
C TRP A 53 -6.44 10.37 13.46
N THR A 54 -7.45 9.69 12.92
CA THR A 54 -8.86 10.09 12.99
C THR A 54 -9.60 9.49 14.19
N GLY A 55 -8.95 8.63 14.97
CA GLY A 55 -9.58 7.81 16.01
C GLY A 55 -9.90 6.38 15.57
N VAL A 56 -9.92 6.11 14.25
CA VAL A 56 -10.22 4.78 13.69
C VAL A 56 -9.24 4.35 12.61
N SER A 57 -8.66 5.30 11.85
CA SER A 57 -7.64 5.07 10.83
C SER A 57 -6.75 6.30 10.70
N THR A 58 -5.62 6.16 10.05
CA THR A 58 -4.71 7.26 9.75
C THR A 58 -4.91 7.70 8.30
N VAL A 59 -5.19 8.99 8.08
CA VAL A 59 -5.31 9.55 6.73
C VAL A 59 -3.91 9.89 6.16
N PRO A 60 -3.71 9.88 4.83
CA PRO A 60 -2.43 10.27 4.23
C PRO A 60 -2.01 11.70 4.58
N SER A 61 -2.94 12.66 4.46
CA SER A 61 -2.81 14.02 5.00
C SER A 61 -4.20 14.61 5.25
N ARG A 62 -4.35 15.46 6.27
CA ARG A 62 -5.68 16.03 6.61
C ARG A 62 -6.20 17.02 5.59
N GLY A 63 -5.31 17.71 4.90
CA GLY A 63 -5.69 18.74 3.92
C GLY A 63 -6.20 18.13 2.62
N LEU A 64 -5.33 17.41 1.93
CA LEU A 64 -5.59 16.91 0.56
C LEU A 64 -6.26 15.53 0.54
N TYR A 65 -5.93 14.65 1.49
CA TYR A 65 -6.37 13.25 1.51
C TYR A 65 -7.04 12.87 2.83
N PRO A 66 -8.28 13.39 3.11
CA PRO A 66 -8.91 13.28 4.43
C PRO A 66 -9.62 11.95 4.70
N HIS A 67 -9.41 10.93 3.89
CA HIS A 67 -10.03 9.61 3.96
C HIS A 67 -8.98 8.52 4.23
N GLN A 68 -9.41 7.27 4.40
CA GLN A 68 -8.50 6.12 4.48
C GLN A 68 -8.22 5.58 3.08
N TRP A 69 -6.97 5.66 2.62
CA TRP A 69 -6.49 5.04 1.38
C TRP A 69 -5.94 3.66 1.65
N SER A 70 -6.14 2.76 0.70
CA SER A 70 -5.91 1.33 0.85
C SER A 70 -4.42 0.98 1.02
N TRP A 71 -3.57 1.29 0.05
CA TRP A 71 -2.15 0.95 0.14
C TRP A 71 -1.40 1.85 1.14
N ASP A 72 -1.87 3.10 1.31
CA ASP A 72 -1.37 4.00 2.35
C ASP A 72 -1.53 3.38 3.73
N SER A 73 -2.72 2.86 4.07
CA SER A 73 -2.96 2.17 5.34
C SER A 73 -2.01 1.00 5.55
N ALA A 74 -1.65 0.27 4.50
CA ALA A 74 -0.70 -0.82 4.61
C ALA A 74 0.72 -0.31 4.90
N PHE A 75 1.21 0.73 4.21
CA PHE A 75 2.50 1.36 4.50
C PHE A 75 2.51 2.05 5.87
N ILE A 76 1.42 2.71 6.24
CA ILE A 76 1.24 3.33 7.55
C ILE A 76 1.31 2.29 8.66
N ALA A 77 0.64 1.14 8.50
CA ALA A 77 0.70 0.05 9.48
C ALA A 77 2.12 -0.51 9.64
N ILE A 78 2.92 -0.55 8.56
CA ILE A 78 4.32 -0.94 8.62
C ILE A 78 5.13 -0.03 9.56
N GLY A 79 4.94 1.29 9.48
CA GLY A 79 5.60 2.23 10.39
C GLY A 79 5.01 2.21 11.81
N LEU A 80 3.69 2.20 11.92
CA LEU A 80 2.98 2.18 13.21
C LEU A 80 3.37 0.99 14.10
N ARG A 81 3.80 -0.14 13.53
CA ARG A 81 4.25 -1.30 14.31
C ARG A 81 5.39 -0.99 15.26
N HIS A 82 6.18 0.05 15.00
CA HIS A 82 7.29 0.50 15.84
C HIS A 82 6.86 1.46 16.95
N LEU A 83 5.67 2.05 16.83
CA LEU A 83 5.07 2.93 17.84
C LEU A 83 4.03 2.21 18.69
N SER A 84 3.11 1.53 18.04
CA SER A 84 2.00 0.79 18.66
C SER A 84 1.56 -0.36 17.75
N PRO A 85 2.00 -1.60 18.00
CA PRO A 85 1.52 -2.77 17.27
C PRO A 85 -0.02 -2.92 17.29
N LEU A 86 -0.67 -2.51 18.36
CA LEU A 86 -2.12 -2.49 18.46
C LEU A 86 -2.75 -1.56 17.44
N ARG A 87 -2.23 -0.33 17.32
CA ARG A 87 -2.73 0.65 16.35
C ARG A 87 -2.46 0.20 14.91
N ALA A 88 -1.30 -0.41 14.65
CA ALA A 88 -0.98 -0.99 13.35
C ALA A 88 -1.95 -2.11 12.94
N GLN A 89 -2.34 -2.97 13.88
CA GLN A 89 -3.37 -3.99 13.65
C GLN A 89 -4.74 -3.35 13.37
N THR A 90 -5.13 -2.35 14.16
CA THR A 90 -6.40 -1.62 14.00
C THR A 90 -6.49 -0.93 12.64
N GLU A 91 -5.40 -0.34 12.14
CA GLU A 91 -5.33 0.31 10.83
C GLU A 91 -5.73 -0.67 9.70
N LEU A 92 -5.15 -1.88 9.71
CA LEU A 92 -5.48 -2.92 8.74
C LEU A 92 -6.88 -3.53 8.95
N GLU A 93 -7.28 -3.76 10.19
CA GLU A 93 -8.61 -4.31 10.53
C GLU A 93 -9.72 -3.36 10.06
N THR A 94 -9.57 -2.05 10.25
CA THR A 94 -10.53 -1.03 9.82
C THR A 94 -10.68 -1.00 8.31
N LEU A 95 -9.57 -1.02 7.56
CA LEU A 95 -9.59 -1.09 6.10
C LEU A 95 -10.29 -2.37 5.61
N LEU A 96 -9.88 -3.51 6.15
CA LEU A 96 -10.42 -4.82 5.76
C LEU A 96 -11.90 -4.98 6.14
N ALA A 97 -12.40 -4.26 7.14
CA ALA A 97 -13.83 -4.24 7.45
C ALA A 97 -14.68 -3.66 6.32
N ALA A 98 -14.10 -2.80 5.47
CA ALA A 98 -14.76 -2.24 4.29
C ALA A 98 -14.62 -3.08 3.00
N GLN A 99 -14.02 -4.29 3.09
CA GLN A 99 -13.88 -5.19 1.95
C GLN A 99 -15.24 -5.59 1.36
N TRP A 100 -15.34 -5.60 0.03
CA TRP A 100 -16.54 -6.02 -0.70
C TRP A 100 -16.72 -7.54 -0.69
N GLY A 101 -17.95 -7.98 -0.94
CA GLY A 101 -18.29 -9.41 -0.94
C GLY A 101 -17.59 -10.23 -2.01
N ASP A 102 -17.21 -9.64 -3.14
CA ASP A 102 -16.41 -10.28 -4.18
C ASP A 102 -14.92 -10.43 -3.84
N GLY A 103 -14.49 -9.81 -2.76
CA GLY A 103 -13.12 -9.90 -2.23
C GLY A 103 -12.25 -8.68 -2.50
N ARG A 104 -12.69 -7.69 -3.29
CA ARG A 104 -11.91 -6.47 -3.52
C ARG A 104 -11.76 -5.65 -2.23
N ILE A 105 -10.58 -5.07 -2.04
CA ILE A 105 -10.34 -4.02 -1.05
C ILE A 105 -10.47 -2.69 -1.78
N PRO A 106 -11.37 -1.79 -1.33
CA PRO A 106 -11.58 -0.52 -2.02
C PRO A 106 -10.36 0.39 -1.89
N HIS A 107 -10.05 1.14 -2.93
CA HIS A 107 -9.01 2.16 -2.97
C HIS A 107 -9.21 3.23 -1.87
N ILE A 108 -10.45 3.68 -1.62
CA ILE A 108 -10.78 4.64 -0.55
C ILE A 108 -11.93 4.10 0.30
N VAL A 109 -11.77 4.22 1.62
CA VAL A 109 -12.86 4.16 2.60
C VAL A 109 -13.12 5.58 3.07
N PHE A 110 -14.30 6.11 2.78
CA PHE A 110 -14.64 7.50 3.04
C PHE A 110 -14.85 7.77 4.54
N ASN A 111 -14.22 8.82 5.03
CA ASN A 111 -14.37 9.30 6.39
C ASN A 111 -15.70 10.05 6.54
N PRO A 112 -16.66 9.56 7.34
CA PRO A 112 -17.96 10.20 7.49
C PRO A 112 -17.91 11.52 8.29
N SER A 113 -16.77 11.85 8.88
CA SER A 113 -16.58 13.07 9.69
C SER A 113 -16.15 14.28 8.88
N VAL A 114 -15.94 14.13 7.57
CA VAL A 114 -15.58 15.25 6.67
C VAL A 114 -16.72 15.52 5.68
N PRO A 115 -16.82 16.74 5.12
CA PRO A 115 -17.82 17.07 4.12
C PRO A 115 -17.77 16.11 2.91
N LEU A 116 -18.92 15.83 2.28
CA LEU A 116 -19.01 14.94 1.13
C LEU A 116 -18.20 15.42 -0.08
N ASP A 117 -17.98 16.69 -0.20
CA ASP A 117 -17.22 17.36 -1.26
C ASP A 117 -15.75 17.63 -0.88
N ALA A 118 -15.30 17.14 0.28
CA ALA A 118 -13.90 17.29 0.72
C ALA A 118 -12.89 16.64 -0.23
N TYR A 119 -13.34 15.69 -1.05
CA TYR A 119 -12.53 15.00 -2.05
C TYR A 119 -13.38 14.64 -3.27
N PHE A 120 -12.77 14.62 -4.46
CA PHE A 120 -13.41 14.11 -5.67
C PHE A 120 -12.50 13.06 -6.33
N PRO A 121 -13.06 11.90 -6.74
CA PRO A 121 -14.48 11.50 -6.75
C PRO A 121 -15.05 11.21 -5.35
N SER A 122 -16.20 11.82 -5.04
CA SER A 122 -16.88 11.74 -3.74
C SER A 122 -17.66 10.42 -3.54
N PRO A 123 -18.17 10.13 -2.33
CA PRO A 123 -19.10 9.02 -2.10
C PRO A 123 -20.30 9.03 -3.04
N ASP A 124 -20.86 10.22 -3.32
CA ASP A 124 -22.01 10.39 -4.21
C ASP A 124 -21.68 10.10 -5.68
N PHE A 125 -20.43 10.34 -6.07
CA PHE A 125 -19.94 9.91 -7.39
C PHE A 125 -19.88 8.39 -7.47
N TRP A 126 -19.25 7.72 -6.50
CA TRP A 126 -19.05 6.26 -6.52
C TRP A 126 -20.33 5.48 -6.32
N ARG A 127 -21.27 5.94 -5.49
CA ARG A 127 -22.53 5.26 -5.18
C ARG A 127 -22.33 3.77 -4.87
N SER A 128 -21.24 3.43 -4.14
CA SER A 128 -20.84 2.03 -3.92
C SER A 128 -21.96 1.19 -3.28
N SER A 129 -22.66 1.73 -2.28
CA SER A 129 -23.76 1.02 -1.59
C SER A 129 -24.96 0.69 -2.47
N THR A 130 -25.12 1.35 -3.62
CA THR A 130 -26.21 1.12 -4.58
C THR A 130 -25.73 0.48 -5.87
N ALA A 131 -24.84 1.12 -6.62
CA ALA A 131 -24.28 0.59 -7.86
C ALA A 131 -23.39 -0.64 -7.65
N GLY A 132 -22.71 -0.73 -6.50
CA GLY A 132 -21.84 -1.87 -6.14
C GLY A 132 -22.56 -3.04 -5.44
N HIS A 133 -23.90 -3.01 -5.35
CA HIS A 133 -24.65 -4.03 -4.61
C HIS A 133 -24.41 -5.44 -5.14
N THR A 134 -24.37 -5.62 -6.44
CA THR A 134 -24.14 -6.91 -7.11
C THR A 134 -22.74 -7.46 -6.83
N ALA A 135 -21.74 -6.60 -6.70
CA ALA A 135 -20.37 -6.95 -6.31
C ALA A 135 -20.17 -7.09 -4.78
N GLY A 136 -21.24 -6.88 -4.00
CA GLY A 136 -21.23 -7.04 -2.54
C GLY A 136 -20.58 -5.88 -1.79
N ALA A 137 -20.71 -4.65 -2.30
CA ALA A 137 -20.25 -3.47 -1.60
C ALA A 137 -20.90 -3.31 -0.22
N PRO A 138 -20.18 -2.80 0.80
CA PRO A 138 -20.74 -2.52 2.11
C PRO A 138 -21.94 -1.56 2.02
N ARG A 139 -22.97 -1.80 2.84
CA ARG A 139 -24.18 -0.96 2.84
C ARG A 139 -24.06 0.29 3.71
N THR A 140 -23.25 0.22 4.75
CA THR A 140 -23.14 1.25 5.79
C THR A 140 -21.85 2.06 5.72
N VAL A 141 -20.84 1.53 5.01
CA VAL A 141 -19.55 2.19 4.80
C VAL A 141 -19.45 2.61 3.35
N GLN A 142 -19.23 3.91 3.12
CA GLN A 142 -19.05 4.42 1.77
C GLN A 142 -17.61 4.19 1.30
N THR A 143 -17.45 3.66 0.09
CA THR A 143 -16.14 3.36 -0.48
C THR A 143 -16.08 3.77 -1.95
N SER A 144 -14.87 3.87 -2.50
CA SER A 144 -14.67 3.79 -3.95
C SER A 144 -14.93 2.36 -4.44
N GLY A 145 -15.06 2.17 -5.77
CA GLY A 145 -15.27 0.84 -6.36
C GLY A 145 -14.04 0.23 -7.01
N ILE A 146 -12.95 0.98 -7.16
CA ILE A 146 -11.66 0.54 -7.67
C ILE A 146 -10.74 0.08 -6.53
N VAL A 147 -9.59 -0.49 -6.86
CA VAL A 147 -8.63 -1.07 -5.91
C VAL A 147 -7.32 -0.28 -5.86
N GLN A 148 -6.34 -0.73 -5.06
CA GLN A 148 -4.96 -0.22 -5.04
C GLN A 148 -3.95 -1.37 -4.90
N PRO A 149 -2.60 -1.10 -5.00
CA PRO A 149 -1.59 -2.15 -4.98
C PRO A 149 -1.65 -3.05 -3.74
N PRO A 150 -1.51 -4.37 -3.90
CA PRO A 150 -1.82 -5.37 -2.86
C PRO A 150 -0.68 -5.61 -1.88
N VAL A 151 -0.26 -4.61 -1.13
CA VAL A 151 0.81 -4.70 -0.10
C VAL A 151 0.29 -5.19 1.26
N HIS A 152 -1.01 -5.37 1.42
CA HIS A 152 -1.69 -5.60 2.71
C HIS A 152 -1.26 -6.85 3.45
N ALA A 153 -1.05 -8.00 2.76
CA ALA A 153 -0.63 -9.22 3.42
C ALA A 153 0.83 -9.14 3.90
N LEU A 154 1.68 -8.44 3.15
CA LEU A 154 3.05 -8.12 3.58
C LEU A 154 3.01 -7.26 4.85
N ALA A 155 2.20 -6.20 4.86
CA ALA A 155 2.03 -5.34 6.04
C ALA A 155 1.51 -6.13 7.25
N ALA A 156 0.49 -6.97 7.08
CA ALA A 156 -0.06 -7.78 8.17
C ALA A 156 0.97 -8.74 8.77
N TRP A 157 1.83 -9.34 7.94
CA TRP A 157 2.93 -10.18 8.41
C TRP A 157 3.96 -9.38 9.20
N LEU A 158 4.39 -8.22 8.70
CA LEU A 158 5.34 -7.35 9.38
C LEU A 158 4.80 -6.83 10.72
N VAL A 159 3.53 -6.47 10.78
CA VAL A 159 2.84 -6.06 12.02
C VAL A 159 2.78 -7.20 13.03
N HIS A 160 2.48 -8.42 12.59
CA HIS A 160 2.54 -9.61 13.45
C HIS A 160 3.94 -9.82 14.03
N CYS A 161 4.98 -9.72 13.19
CA CYS A 161 6.38 -9.93 13.61
C CYS A 161 6.86 -8.90 14.65
N ALA A 162 6.28 -7.71 14.70
CA ALA A 162 6.65 -6.69 15.69
C ALA A 162 6.21 -7.07 17.12
N ASP A 163 5.04 -7.67 17.27
CA ASP A 163 4.56 -8.23 18.56
C ASP A 163 3.69 -9.48 18.31
N PRO A 164 4.34 -10.66 18.17
CA PRO A 164 3.62 -11.91 17.96
C PRO A 164 2.72 -12.30 19.15
N GLY A 165 3.10 -11.88 20.36
CA GLY A 165 2.33 -12.15 21.59
C GLY A 165 0.97 -11.45 21.54
N LEU A 166 0.96 -10.14 21.32
CA LEU A 166 -0.25 -9.34 21.15
C LEU A 166 -1.08 -9.85 19.97
N SER A 167 -0.43 -10.10 18.82
CA SER A 167 -1.09 -10.58 17.61
C SER A 167 -1.85 -11.89 17.84
N ARG A 168 -1.23 -12.87 18.52
CA ARG A 168 -1.88 -14.13 18.88
C ARG A 168 -3.00 -13.92 19.90
N ALA A 169 -2.77 -13.13 20.95
CA ALA A 169 -3.76 -12.85 21.98
C ALA A 169 -5.04 -12.21 21.41
N ARG A 170 -4.91 -11.36 20.40
CA ARG A 170 -6.05 -10.73 19.70
C ARG A 170 -6.63 -11.60 18.59
N GLY A 171 -5.97 -12.67 18.18
CA GLY A 171 -6.35 -13.45 17.00
C GLY A 171 -6.21 -12.66 15.69
N PHE A 172 -5.31 -11.69 15.64
CA PHE A 172 -5.17 -10.75 14.53
C PHE A 172 -5.02 -11.47 13.19
N LEU A 173 -4.01 -12.35 13.04
CA LEU A 173 -3.80 -13.05 11.79
C LEU A 173 -4.98 -13.95 11.41
N ALA A 174 -5.60 -14.62 12.39
CA ALA A 174 -6.77 -15.46 12.13
C ALA A 174 -7.97 -14.64 11.61
N GLY A 175 -8.13 -13.40 12.11
CA GLY A 175 -9.17 -12.49 11.65
C GLY A 175 -8.94 -11.90 10.26
N VAL A 176 -7.70 -11.51 9.94
CA VAL A 176 -7.40 -10.85 8.65
C VAL A 176 -7.11 -11.84 7.51
N TYR A 177 -6.60 -13.03 7.78
CA TYR A 177 -6.21 -14.01 6.77
C TYR A 177 -7.32 -14.38 5.76
N PRO A 178 -8.57 -14.66 6.16
CA PRO A 178 -9.63 -14.99 5.21
C PRO A 178 -9.91 -13.83 4.24
N ARG A 179 -9.84 -12.59 4.73
CA ARG A 179 -10.07 -11.38 3.94
C ARG A 179 -8.93 -11.13 2.94
N LEU A 180 -7.69 -11.26 3.39
CA LEU A 180 -6.50 -11.15 2.53
C LEU A 180 -6.48 -12.28 1.49
N ALA A 181 -6.88 -13.49 1.85
CA ALA A 181 -7.01 -14.60 0.91
C ALA A 181 -8.12 -14.37 -0.13
N ALA A 182 -9.23 -13.76 0.25
CA ALA A 182 -10.30 -13.36 -0.67
C ALA A 182 -9.83 -12.25 -1.63
N TRP A 183 -9.06 -11.29 -1.12
CA TRP A 183 -8.44 -10.22 -1.91
C TRP A 183 -7.53 -10.77 -3.02
N HIS A 184 -6.60 -11.66 -2.66
CA HIS A 184 -5.71 -12.28 -3.65
C HIS A 184 -6.48 -13.13 -4.67
N ARG A 185 -7.51 -13.86 -4.22
CA ARG A 185 -8.37 -14.61 -5.13
C ARG A 185 -9.11 -13.69 -6.12
N TYR A 186 -9.61 -12.53 -5.66
CA TYR A 186 -10.21 -11.53 -6.52
C TYR A 186 -9.23 -11.07 -7.60
N LEU A 187 -8.01 -10.67 -7.23
CA LEU A 187 -7.00 -10.21 -8.17
C LEU A 187 -6.61 -11.29 -9.19
N LEU A 188 -6.36 -12.51 -8.73
CA LEU A 188 -5.88 -13.60 -9.56
C LEU A 188 -6.94 -14.19 -10.52
N HIS A 189 -8.23 -14.02 -10.21
CA HIS A 189 -9.30 -14.62 -11.02
C HIS A 189 -10.19 -13.59 -11.72
N ARG A 190 -10.40 -12.42 -11.12
CA ARG A 190 -11.27 -11.40 -11.69
C ARG A 190 -10.49 -10.35 -12.48
N ARG A 191 -9.20 -10.21 -12.19
CA ARG A 191 -8.32 -9.21 -12.80
C ARG A 191 -7.28 -9.79 -13.75
N ASP A 192 -7.25 -11.10 -13.97
CA ASP A 192 -6.46 -11.73 -15.05
C ASP A 192 -7.15 -11.48 -16.41
N LEU A 193 -7.14 -10.23 -16.85
CA LEU A 193 -7.80 -9.82 -18.09
C LEU A 193 -6.98 -10.15 -19.33
N GLY A 194 -5.69 -10.40 -19.18
CA GLY A 194 -4.79 -10.86 -20.23
C GLY A 194 -4.77 -12.39 -20.39
N GLY A 195 -5.44 -13.14 -19.49
CA GLY A 195 -5.50 -14.60 -19.52
C GLY A 195 -4.15 -15.28 -19.29
N GLY A 196 -3.15 -14.53 -18.81
CA GLY A 196 -1.79 -15.01 -18.59
C GLY A 196 -1.43 -15.26 -17.13
N GLY A 197 -2.34 -15.01 -16.20
CA GLY A 197 -2.13 -15.22 -14.78
C GLY A 197 -1.69 -13.99 -13.98
N LEU A 198 -1.50 -12.82 -14.63
CA LEU A 198 -1.20 -11.56 -13.97
C LEU A 198 -2.46 -10.72 -13.76
N ALA A 199 -2.49 -9.98 -12.65
CA ALA A 199 -3.56 -9.03 -12.40
C ALA A 199 -3.39 -7.78 -13.27
N SER A 200 -4.48 -7.36 -13.92
CA SER A 200 -4.55 -6.10 -14.67
C SER A 200 -5.19 -5.01 -13.82
N VAL A 201 -4.64 -3.80 -13.90
CA VAL A 201 -5.29 -2.58 -13.44
C VAL A 201 -6.23 -2.07 -14.54
N VAL A 202 -7.39 -1.57 -14.15
CA VAL A 202 -8.43 -1.06 -15.08
C VAL A 202 -8.63 0.44 -14.96
N HIS A 203 -7.83 1.07 -14.14
CA HIS A 203 -7.82 2.50 -13.90
C HIS A 203 -6.41 2.93 -13.43
N PRO A 204 -5.86 4.09 -13.87
CA PRO A 204 -4.56 4.58 -13.39
C PRO A 204 -4.45 4.68 -11.85
N TRP A 205 -5.52 5.09 -11.17
CA TRP A 205 -5.55 5.17 -9.71
C TRP A 205 -5.40 3.80 -9.00
N GLU A 206 -5.68 2.69 -9.68
CA GLU A 206 -5.51 1.35 -9.08
C GLU A 206 -4.05 0.97 -8.91
N GLN A 207 -3.18 1.47 -9.78
CA GLN A 207 -1.74 1.24 -9.67
C GLN A 207 -1.08 2.23 -8.69
N GLY A 208 -1.71 3.40 -8.45
CA GLY A 208 -1.24 4.43 -7.54
C GLY A 208 -0.19 5.37 -8.11
N MET A 209 0.18 5.24 -9.39
CA MET A 209 1.07 6.14 -10.14
C MET A 209 0.27 6.91 -11.21
N ASP A 210 -0.62 7.78 -10.79
CA ASP A 210 -1.78 8.28 -11.52
C ASP A 210 -1.50 8.82 -12.93
N ASN A 211 -0.49 9.67 -13.11
CA ASN A 211 -0.14 10.26 -14.40
C ASN A 211 1.17 9.72 -14.99
N SER A 212 1.57 8.51 -14.61
CA SER A 212 2.74 7.87 -15.21
C SER A 212 2.63 7.84 -16.74
N PRO A 213 3.71 8.11 -17.48
CA PRO A 213 3.74 7.98 -18.94
C PRO A 213 3.34 6.60 -19.46
N CYS A 214 3.45 5.55 -18.64
CA CYS A 214 2.95 4.21 -18.98
C CYS A 214 1.45 4.18 -19.32
N TRP A 215 0.69 5.18 -18.92
CA TRP A 215 -0.75 5.26 -19.19
C TRP A 215 -1.08 6.03 -20.47
N ASP A 216 -0.16 6.82 -21.03
CA ASP A 216 -0.46 7.76 -22.12
C ASP A 216 -1.06 7.03 -23.34
N ALA A 217 -0.42 5.96 -23.80
CA ALA A 217 -0.91 5.19 -24.94
C ALA A 217 -2.25 4.47 -24.66
N PRO A 218 -2.41 3.70 -23.56
CA PRO A 218 -3.71 3.13 -23.19
C PRO A 218 -4.82 4.16 -23.01
N LEU A 219 -4.55 5.29 -22.34
CA LEU A 219 -5.51 6.37 -22.14
C LEU A 219 -5.84 7.13 -23.43
N GLY A 220 -4.95 7.12 -24.42
CA GLY A 220 -5.18 7.75 -25.72
C GLY A 220 -6.44 7.23 -26.43
N ARG A 221 -6.88 6.01 -26.11
CA ARG A 221 -8.12 5.40 -26.63
C ARG A 221 -9.39 5.88 -25.93
N ILE A 222 -9.25 6.47 -24.73
CA ILE A 222 -10.39 6.83 -23.89
C ILE A 222 -10.87 8.24 -24.21
N THR A 223 -12.12 8.37 -24.60
CA THR A 223 -12.77 9.68 -24.76
C THR A 223 -12.98 10.32 -23.38
N PRO A 224 -12.45 11.50 -23.10
CA PRO A 224 -12.54 12.11 -21.78
C PRO A 224 -13.99 12.50 -21.43
N ALA A 225 -14.32 12.45 -20.15
CA ALA A 225 -15.53 13.09 -19.64
C ALA A 225 -15.42 14.62 -19.83
N PRO A 226 -16.54 15.31 -20.10
CA PRO A 226 -16.52 16.76 -20.25
C PRO A 226 -16.02 17.46 -18.96
N ALA A 227 -15.13 18.45 -19.07
CA ALA A 227 -14.57 19.15 -17.92
C ALA A 227 -15.64 19.74 -16.96
N ARG A 228 -16.81 20.13 -17.48
CA ARG A 228 -17.95 20.60 -16.67
C ARG A 228 -18.64 19.54 -15.81
N SER A 229 -18.32 18.26 -16.01
CA SER A 229 -18.97 17.15 -15.30
C SER A 229 -18.28 16.72 -14.01
N PHE A 230 -17.13 17.33 -13.68
CA PHE A 230 -16.37 17.05 -12.47
C PHE A 230 -15.68 18.29 -11.91
N ARG A 231 -15.31 18.23 -10.64
CA ARG A 231 -14.48 19.25 -9.97
C ARG A 231 -13.05 18.72 -9.80
N ARG A 232 -12.08 19.58 -9.98
CA ARG A 232 -10.66 19.33 -9.76
C ARG A 232 -10.27 19.77 -8.35
N ALA A 233 -10.69 18.99 -7.34
CA ALA A 233 -10.34 19.29 -5.93
C ALA A 233 -8.83 19.12 -5.66
N ASP A 234 -8.14 18.33 -6.47
CA ASP A 234 -6.68 18.15 -6.43
C ASP A 234 -5.90 19.43 -6.78
N LEU A 235 -6.53 20.40 -7.45
CA LEU A 235 -5.94 21.70 -7.77
C LEU A 235 -6.12 22.74 -6.66
N ASP A 236 -6.91 22.45 -5.65
CA ASP A 236 -7.11 23.38 -4.52
C ASP A 236 -5.90 23.40 -3.57
N HIS A 237 -4.93 22.47 -3.74
CA HIS A 237 -3.77 22.28 -2.87
C HIS A 237 -2.50 22.04 -3.68
N GLY A 238 -1.47 22.84 -3.45
CA GLY A 238 -0.17 22.72 -4.12
C GLY A 238 -0.13 23.32 -5.53
N ALA A 239 0.93 23.01 -6.28
CA ALA A 239 1.13 23.49 -7.64
C ALA A 239 0.18 22.74 -8.60
N ALA A 240 -0.73 23.46 -9.23
CA ALA A 240 -1.72 22.89 -10.16
C ALA A 240 -1.06 22.27 -11.41
N GLU A 241 0.09 22.80 -11.82
CA GLU A 241 0.91 22.32 -12.93
C GLU A 241 1.52 20.95 -12.71
N ASP A 242 1.72 20.56 -11.45
CA ASP A 242 2.29 19.24 -11.10
C ASP A 242 1.25 18.12 -11.27
N ARG A 243 -0.01 18.46 -11.30
CA ARG A 243 -1.12 17.49 -11.37
C ARG A 243 -1.41 17.04 -12.81
N PRO A 244 -2.16 15.93 -13.00
CA PRO A 244 -2.63 15.50 -14.31
C PRO A 244 -3.35 16.63 -15.05
N THR A 245 -3.23 16.68 -16.38
CA THR A 245 -3.98 17.66 -17.20
C THR A 245 -5.50 17.44 -17.08
N ASP A 246 -6.29 18.46 -17.40
CA ASP A 246 -7.76 18.33 -17.45
C ASP A 246 -8.21 17.23 -18.43
N LEU A 247 -7.46 17.02 -19.50
CA LEU A 247 -7.72 15.97 -20.47
C LEU A 247 -7.53 14.58 -19.86
N ASP A 248 -6.41 14.37 -19.15
CA ASP A 248 -6.11 13.09 -18.50
C ASP A 248 -7.07 12.81 -17.35
N TYR A 249 -7.34 13.84 -16.53
CA TYR A 249 -8.31 13.73 -15.46
C TYR A 249 -9.72 13.42 -15.98
N GLY A 250 -10.10 14.02 -17.12
CA GLY A 250 -11.36 13.69 -17.80
C GLY A 250 -11.40 12.22 -18.25
N ARG A 251 -10.29 11.63 -18.67
CA ARG A 251 -10.19 10.20 -19.00
C ARG A 251 -10.33 9.33 -17.75
N TYR A 252 -9.72 9.73 -16.63
CA TYR A 252 -9.89 9.03 -15.34
C TYR A 252 -11.35 9.04 -14.89
N VAL A 253 -12.00 10.21 -14.93
CA VAL A 253 -13.42 10.34 -14.58
C VAL A 253 -14.28 9.49 -15.50
N ARG A 254 -13.97 9.41 -16.80
CA ARG A 254 -14.68 8.57 -17.76
C ARG A 254 -14.57 7.09 -17.39
N LEU A 255 -13.36 6.58 -17.17
CA LEU A 255 -13.14 5.19 -16.76
C LEU A 255 -13.87 4.84 -15.46
N ALA A 256 -13.78 5.72 -14.46
CA ALA A 256 -14.46 5.52 -13.18
C ALA A 256 -16.00 5.54 -13.32
N THR A 257 -16.53 6.42 -14.19
CA THR A 257 -17.98 6.50 -14.50
C THR A 257 -18.46 5.23 -15.18
N ASP A 258 -17.78 4.79 -16.22
CA ASP A 258 -18.17 3.61 -16.99
C ASP A 258 -18.10 2.34 -16.11
N TYR A 259 -17.07 2.23 -15.26
CA TYR A 259 -16.94 1.12 -14.34
C TYR A 259 -18.05 1.09 -13.29
N ARG A 260 -18.38 2.25 -12.70
CA ARG A 260 -19.51 2.41 -11.78
C ARG A 260 -20.85 2.07 -12.44
N ASP A 261 -21.10 2.64 -13.63
CA ASP A 261 -22.37 2.48 -14.33
C ASP A 261 -22.54 1.07 -14.92
N GLY A 262 -21.42 0.35 -15.12
CA GLY A 262 -21.35 -1.09 -15.36
C GLY A 262 -21.46 -1.96 -14.10
N GLU A 263 -21.96 -1.42 -12.98
CA GLU A 263 -22.12 -2.12 -11.69
C GLU A 263 -20.82 -2.76 -11.18
N TYR A 264 -19.68 -2.13 -11.48
CA TYR A 264 -18.34 -2.60 -11.11
C TYR A 264 -17.98 -3.99 -11.65
N ALA A 265 -18.52 -4.35 -12.82
CA ALA A 265 -18.19 -5.60 -13.50
C ALA A 265 -16.77 -5.54 -14.07
N ASP A 266 -15.93 -6.52 -13.70
CA ASP A 266 -14.57 -6.62 -14.22
C ASP A 266 -14.56 -7.08 -15.69
N GLY A 267 -13.57 -6.64 -16.47
CA GLY A 267 -13.33 -7.07 -17.85
C GLY A 267 -13.94 -6.22 -18.96
N ALA A 268 -14.86 -5.32 -18.66
CA ALA A 268 -15.50 -4.42 -19.65
C ALA A 268 -14.66 -3.17 -19.99
N SER A 269 -13.62 -2.86 -19.18
CA SER A 269 -12.80 -1.66 -19.36
C SER A 269 -11.97 -1.71 -20.65
N GLU A 270 -11.97 -0.60 -21.40
CA GLU A 270 -11.04 -0.40 -22.53
C GLU A 270 -9.60 -0.15 -22.08
N PHE A 271 -9.42 0.25 -20.84
CA PHE A 271 -8.11 0.36 -20.18
C PHE A 271 -7.88 -0.91 -19.34
N ALA A 272 -6.86 -1.66 -19.67
CA ALA A 272 -6.42 -2.83 -18.91
C ALA A 272 -4.90 -2.99 -19.10
N VAL A 273 -4.14 -2.87 -18.02
CA VAL A 273 -2.67 -2.92 -18.05
C VAL A 273 -2.16 -3.87 -16.97
N GLU A 274 -1.28 -4.78 -17.36
CA GLU A 274 -0.48 -5.59 -16.43
C GLU A 274 0.74 -4.77 -16.03
N ASP A 275 0.79 -4.36 -14.78
CA ASP A 275 1.86 -3.51 -14.23
C ASP A 275 2.85 -4.34 -13.42
N PRO A 276 4.19 -4.15 -13.59
CA PRO A 276 5.21 -4.91 -12.89
C PRO A 276 5.17 -4.73 -11.37
N SER A 277 5.01 -3.50 -10.89
CA SER A 277 5.00 -3.19 -9.45
C SER A 277 3.75 -3.75 -8.76
N PHE A 278 2.57 -3.59 -9.38
CA PHE A 278 1.33 -4.14 -8.84
C PHE A 278 1.42 -5.65 -8.67
N ASN A 279 1.92 -6.35 -9.70
CA ASN A 279 2.07 -7.81 -9.65
C ASN A 279 3.22 -8.25 -8.75
N ALA A 280 4.34 -7.51 -8.66
CA ALA A 280 5.41 -7.80 -7.70
C ALA A 280 4.91 -7.70 -6.25
N LEU A 281 4.10 -6.68 -5.92
CA LEU A 281 3.47 -6.54 -4.60
C LEU A 281 2.47 -7.66 -4.31
N LEU A 282 1.71 -8.12 -5.31
CA LEU A 282 0.82 -9.27 -5.18
C LEU A 282 1.63 -10.56 -4.87
N ILE A 283 2.74 -10.78 -5.57
CA ILE A 283 3.61 -11.94 -5.37
C ILE A 283 4.29 -11.90 -3.98
N ALA A 284 4.86 -10.75 -3.60
CA ALA A 284 5.43 -10.56 -2.27
C ALA A 284 4.40 -10.79 -1.16
N SER A 285 3.16 -10.34 -1.38
CA SER A 285 2.03 -10.59 -0.47
C SER A 285 1.57 -12.05 -0.46
N GLU A 286 1.69 -12.82 -1.56
CA GLU A 286 1.46 -14.28 -1.56
C GLU A 286 2.50 -15.02 -0.71
N HIS A 287 3.77 -14.62 -0.76
CA HIS A 287 4.80 -15.12 0.16
C HIS A 287 4.47 -14.81 1.63
N ALA A 288 3.98 -13.59 1.91
CA ALA A 288 3.53 -13.23 3.25
C ALA A 288 2.32 -14.07 3.71
N LEU A 289 1.34 -14.30 2.83
CA LEU A 289 0.21 -15.19 3.13
C LEU A 289 0.63 -16.64 3.37
N ALA A 290 1.69 -17.13 2.71
CA ALA A 290 2.24 -18.45 2.99
C ALA A 290 2.79 -18.53 4.42
N ARG A 291 3.49 -17.49 4.88
CA ARG A 291 4.00 -17.39 6.26
C ARG A 291 2.87 -17.26 7.29
N ILE A 292 1.86 -16.42 7.00
CA ILE A 292 0.66 -16.30 7.85
C ILE A 292 -0.05 -17.66 7.95
N ALA A 293 -0.20 -18.39 6.85
CA ALA A 293 -0.81 -19.71 6.87
C ALA A 293 -0.04 -20.68 7.79
N ARG A 294 1.30 -20.67 7.75
CA ARG A 294 2.14 -21.50 8.65
C ARG A 294 1.97 -21.09 10.12
N GLU A 295 1.95 -19.80 10.42
CA GLU A 295 1.70 -19.29 11.77
C GLU A 295 0.32 -19.73 12.31
N LEU A 296 -0.65 -19.91 11.41
CA LEU A 296 -1.99 -20.40 11.73
C LEU A 296 -2.11 -21.95 11.69
N GLY A 297 -1.01 -22.69 11.54
CA GLY A 297 -0.98 -24.13 11.57
C GLY A 297 -1.24 -24.85 10.22
N ALA A 298 -1.25 -24.12 9.11
CA ALA A 298 -1.30 -24.71 7.75
C ALA A 298 0.10 -24.79 7.15
N THR A 299 0.29 -25.57 6.06
CA THR A 299 1.63 -25.74 5.46
C THR A 299 2.14 -24.50 4.72
N GLY A 300 1.26 -23.68 4.19
CA GLY A 300 1.62 -22.54 3.33
C GLY A 300 2.15 -22.91 1.94
N THR A 301 2.45 -24.20 1.68
CA THR A 301 3.14 -24.69 0.46
C THR A 301 2.44 -24.29 -0.83
N ALA A 302 1.11 -24.40 -0.90
CA ALA A 302 0.35 -24.06 -2.11
C ALA A 302 0.46 -22.57 -2.47
N ARG A 303 0.57 -21.68 -1.46
CA ARG A 303 0.75 -20.25 -1.69
C ARG A 303 2.16 -19.91 -2.13
N HIS A 304 3.15 -20.55 -1.52
CA HIS A 304 4.54 -20.40 -1.91
C HIS A 304 4.75 -20.82 -3.38
N ALA A 305 4.30 -22.04 -3.74
CA ALA A 305 4.34 -22.50 -5.12
C ALA A 305 3.56 -21.61 -6.10
N ARG A 306 2.52 -20.95 -5.64
CA ARG A 306 1.81 -19.94 -6.44
C ARG A 306 2.66 -18.71 -6.67
N ALA A 307 3.31 -18.18 -5.64
CA ALA A 307 4.20 -17.01 -5.74
C ALA A 307 5.35 -17.29 -6.72
N GLU A 308 6.01 -18.46 -6.63
CA GLU A 308 7.05 -18.90 -7.58
C GLU A 308 6.55 -18.95 -9.03
N ARG A 309 5.37 -19.53 -9.26
CA ARG A 309 4.77 -19.57 -10.61
C ARG A 309 4.45 -18.18 -11.13
N LEU A 310 3.90 -17.30 -10.28
CA LEU A 310 3.59 -15.92 -10.67
C LEU A 310 4.86 -15.11 -10.99
N THR A 311 5.97 -15.37 -10.27
CA THR A 311 7.28 -14.78 -10.61
C THR A 311 7.73 -15.23 -12.00
N GLY A 312 7.58 -16.51 -12.34
CA GLY A 312 7.86 -17.00 -13.69
C GLY A 312 7.01 -16.34 -14.77
N VAL A 313 5.71 -16.21 -14.52
CA VAL A 313 4.76 -15.51 -15.43
C VAL A 313 5.10 -14.03 -15.57
N LEU A 314 5.48 -13.36 -14.47
CA LEU A 314 5.90 -11.95 -14.50
C LEU A 314 7.11 -11.75 -15.43
N ILE A 315 8.10 -12.64 -15.32
CA ILE A 315 9.29 -12.64 -16.19
C ILE A 315 8.90 -12.90 -17.65
N GLU A 316 8.12 -13.93 -17.91
CA GLU A 316 7.72 -14.31 -19.28
C GLU A 316 6.97 -13.16 -20.00
N ARG A 317 6.11 -12.44 -19.27
CA ARG A 317 5.19 -11.48 -19.89
C ARG A 317 5.70 -10.04 -19.91
N LEU A 318 6.49 -9.63 -18.91
CA LEU A 318 6.82 -8.22 -18.68
C LEU A 318 8.32 -7.90 -18.74
N TRP A 319 9.20 -8.91 -18.73
CA TRP A 319 10.65 -8.70 -18.82
C TRP A 319 11.09 -8.44 -20.23
N ASP A 320 11.86 -7.36 -20.45
CA ASP A 320 12.58 -7.12 -21.70
C ASP A 320 14.09 -7.32 -21.47
N PRO A 321 14.69 -8.38 -22.04
CA PRO A 321 16.10 -8.67 -21.85
C PRO A 321 17.05 -7.68 -22.59
N ALA A 322 16.58 -7.00 -23.62
CA ALA A 322 17.37 -6.01 -24.35
C ALA A 322 17.50 -4.72 -23.52
N GLU A 323 16.42 -4.33 -22.86
CA GLU A 323 16.35 -3.14 -22.02
C GLU A 323 16.78 -3.40 -20.57
N GLY A 324 16.85 -4.66 -20.14
CA GLY A 324 17.29 -5.06 -18.80
C GLY A 324 16.35 -4.61 -17.69
N MET A 325 15.03 -4.50 -17.96
CA MET A 325 14.02 -4.17 -16.99
C MET A 325 12.64 -4.72 -17.34
N PHE A 326 11.70 -4.61 -16.41
CA PHE A 326 10.30 -4.93 -16.67
C PHE A 326 9.54 -3.71 -17.21
N PHE A 327 8.56 -3.99 -18.08
CA PHE A 327 7.67 -2.98 -18.67
C PHE A 327 6.21 -3.31 -18.39
N CYS A 328 5.37 -2.29 -18.31
CA CYS A 328 3.92 -2.46 -18.35
C CYS A 328 3.49 -3.11 -19.67
N ARG A 329 2.43 -3.91 -19.63
CA ARG A 329 1.83 -4.53 -20.81
C ARG A 329 0.41 -4.03 -21.01
N ASP A 330 0.15 -3.41 -22.13
CA ASP A 330 -1.22 -3.07 -22.54
C ASP A 330 -1.95 -4.34 -23.00
N VAL A 331 -2.92 -4.80 -22.22
CA VAL A 331 -3.72 -6.01 -22.51
C VAL A 331 -4.59 -5.81 -23.75
N ARG A 332 -5.07 -4.58 -23.98
CA ARG A 332 -5.94 -4.26 -25.13
C ARG A 332 -5.13 -3.97 -26.41
N GLY A 333 -3.93 -3.43 -26.25
CA GLY A 333 -2.99 -3.21 -27.35
C GLY A 333 -2.05 -4.39 -27.61
N GLU A 334 -2.14 -5.45 -26.78
CA GLU A 334 -1.39 -6.72 -26.90
C GLU A 334 0.15 -6.57 -26.93
N GLY A 335 0.72 -5.49 -26.33
CA GLY A 335 2.16 -5.23 -26.36
C GLY A 335 2.72 -4.66 -25.06
N LEU A 336 4.06 -4.75 -24.91
CA LEU A 336 4.76 -3.99 -23.90
C LEU A 336 4.69 -2.50 -24.23
N ILE A 337 4.53 -1.69 -23.19
CA ILE A 337 4.53 -0.23 -23.27
C ILE A 337 5.99 0.21 -23.09
N PRO A 338 6.65 0.85 -24.07
CA PRO A 338 8.08 1.12 -24.05
C PRO A 338 8.44 2.34 -23.17
N GLU A 339 7.79 2.46 -22.02
CA GLU A 339 7.98 3.54 -21.05
C GLU A 339 8.70 3.01 -19.82
N ARG A 340 9.91 3.53 -19.55
CA ARG A 340 10.70 3.15 -18.38
C ARG A 340 10.23 3.89 -17.15
N SER A 341 9.52 3.21 -16.27
CA SER A 341 9.11 3.76 -14.97
C SER A 341 9.72 2.96 -13.81
N VAL A 342 9.72 3.55 -12.62
CA VAL A 342 10.15 2.90 -11.39
C VAL A 342 9.39 1.59 -11.13
N SER A 343 8.16 1.45 -11.65
CA SER A 343 7.36 0.23 -11.59
C SER A 343 8.15 -0.99 -12.10
N GLY A 344 8.95 -0.81 -13.17
CA GLY A 344 9.78 -1.87 -13.75
C GLY A 344 10.98 -2.29 -12.89
N LEU A 345 11.34 -1.55 -11.85
CA LEU A 345 12.40 -1.88 -10.91
C LEU A 345 11.88 -2.58 -9.63
N ILE A 346 10.61 -2.40 -9.28
CA ILE A 346 10.02 -2.94 -8.04
C ILE A 346 10.06 -4.47 -7.97
N PRO A 347 10.05 -5.26 -9.08
CA PRO A 347 10.26 -6.70 -9.00
C PRO A 347 11.53 -7.14 -8.26
N LEU A 348 12.53 -6.27 -8.04
CA LEU A 348 13.66 -6.54 -7.12
C LEU A 348 13.20 -6.95 -5.71
N LEU A 349 11.95 -6.67 -5.33
CA LEU A 349 11.36 -7.12 -4.07
C LEU A 349 11.13 -8.65 -3.99
N LEU A 350 11.24 -9.37 -5.12
CA LEU A 350 10.91 -10.80 -5.22
C LEU A 350 12.14 -11.68 -4.96
N PRO A 351 12.07 -12.62 -4.00
CA PRO A 351 13.20 -13.46 -3.63
C PRO A 351 13.60 -14.46 -4.72
N ASP A 352 12.65 -14.85 -5.57
CA ASP A 352 12.82 -15.93 -6.55
C ASP A 352 13.27 -15.42 -7.94
N LEU A 353 13.67 -14.15 -8.05
CA LEU A 353 14.21 -13.60 -9.31
C LEU A 353 15.57 -14.27 -9.66
N PRO A 354 15.79 -14.65 -10.92
CA PRO A 354 17.11 -15.09 -11.41
C PRO A 354 18.19 -14.03 -11.20
N ARG A 355 19.42 -14.47 -10.93
CA ARG A 355 20.56 -13.59 -10.63
C ARG A 355 20.92 -12.63 -11.77
N ASP A 356 20.77 -13.06 -13.00
CA ASP A 356 21.02 -12.24 -14.20
C ASP A 356 19.99 -11.11 -14.31
N ILE A 357 18.73 -11.36 -14.03
CA ILE A 357 17.66 -10.35 -13.97
C ILE A 357 17.93 -9.37 -12.82
N ASN A 358 18.25 -9.86 -11.62
CA ASN A 358 18.61 -8.99 -10.49
C ASN A 358 19.76 -8.06 -10.84
N SER A 359 20.84 -8.63 -11.43
CA SER A 359 22.02 -7.84 -11.81
C SER A 359 21.71 -6.83 -12.90
N ALA A 360 20.79 -7.15 -13.84
CA ALA A 360 20.34 -6.22 -14.85
C ALA A 360 19.54 -5.06 -14.23
N LEU A 361 18.57 -5.35 -13.37
CA LEU A 361 17.77 -4.34 -12.68
C LEU A 361 18.63 -3.38 -11.82
N VAL A 362 19.61 -3.91 -11.09
CA VAL A 362 20.56 -3.10 -10.32
C VAL A 362 21.39 -2.17 -11.24
N ARG A 363 21.85 -2.68 -12.38
CA ARG A 363 22.55 -1.83 -13.36
C ARG A 363 21.64 -0.77 -13.96
N THR A 364 20.41 -1.11 -14.30
CA THR A 364 19.40 -0.17 -14.82
C THR A 364 19.07 0.92 -13.80
N ALA A 365 18.86 0.57 -12.53
CA ALA A 365 18.60 1.52 -11.46
C ALA A 365 19.75 2.52 -11.26
N SER A 366 21.01 2.04 -11.35
CA SER A 366 22.22 2.89 -11.21
C SER A 366 22.70 3.49 -12.55
N GLY A 367 22.03 3.18 -13.66
CA GLY A 367 22.37 3.66 -14.99
C GLY A 367 21.76 5.03 -15.31
N PRO A 368 21.97 5.53 -16.54
CA PRO A 368 21.59 6.90 -16.91
C PRO A 368 20.07 7.17 -16.88
N HIS A 369 19.25 6.12 -16.95
CA HIS A 369 17.78 6.23 -16.92
C HIS A 369 17.21 6.55 -15.54
N PHE A 370 17.87 6.11 -14.46
CA PHE A 370 17.39 6.34 -13.09
C PHE A 370 18.45 7.00 -12.20
N GLY A 371 19.74 6.93 -12.55
CA GLY A 371 20.83 7.65 -11.90
C GLY A 371 21.03 7.39 -10.41
N LEU A 372 20.46 6.30 -9.86
CA LEU A 372 20.43 6.04 -8.41
C LEU A 372 21.85 5.89 -7.83
N GLY A 373 22.17 6.77 -6.88
CA GLY A 373 23.47 6.81 -6.19
C GLY A 373 24.56 7.58 -6.97
N ASP A 374 24.21 8.25 -8.07
CA ASP A 374 25.10 9.12 -8.86
C ASP A 374 24.39 10.45 -9.18
N THR A 375 23.49 10.47 -10.15
CA THR A 375 22.75 11.67 -10.57
C THR A 375 21.58 11.99 -9.63
N THR A 376 20.95 10.96 -9.04
CA THR A 376 19.82 11.09 -8.12
C THR A 376 20.14 10.42 -6.79
N GLN A 377 19.62 10.97 -5.70
CA GLN A 377 19.70 10.35 -4.38
C GLN A 377 18.58 9.33 -4.17
N LEU A 378 17.37 9.64 -4.64
CA LEU A 378 16.20 8.78 -4.63
C LEU A 378 15.81 8.42 -6.07
N PRO A 379 15.26 7.21 -6.31
CA PRO A 379 14.91 6.79 -7.66
C PRO A 379 13.75 7.64 -8.21
N PRO A 380 13.92 8.26 -9.40
CA PRO A 380 12.83 8.97 -10.05
C PRO A 380 11.70 8.00 -10.43
N SER A 381 10.47 8.50 -10.49
CA SER A 381 9.32 7.68 -10.91
C SER A 381 9.32 7.31 -12.38
N TYR A 382 10.03 8.07 -13.20
CA TYR A 382 10.13 7.87 -14.64
C TYR A 382 11.55 8.14 -15.14
N ASP A 383 11.86 7.64 -16.33
CA ASP A 383 13.15 7.73 -17.02
C ASP A 383 13.65 9.17 -17.12
N LEU A 384 14.83 9.46 -16.58
CA LEU A 384 15.49 10.78 -16.66
C LEU A 384 15.75 11.24 -18.09
N LEU A 385 15.83 10.30 -19.04
CA LEU A 385 16.07 10.55 -20.48
C LEU A 385 14.76 10.47 -21.29
N GLY A 386 13.64 10.18 -20.66
CA GLY A 386 12.35 10.06 -21.33
C GLY A 386 11.79 11.42 -21.74
N GLU A 387 11.15 11.51 -22.92
CA GLU A 387 10.58 12.76 -23.42
C GLU A 387 9.50 13.36 -22.51
N ALA A 388 8.83 12.53 -21.71
CA ALA A 388 7.77 12.93 -20.79
C ALA A 388 8.27 13.25 -19.38
N PHE A 389 9.60 13.22 -19.16
CA PHE A 389 10.20 13.50 -17.85
C PHE A 389 9.99 14.96 -17.44
N ASP A 390 9.49 15.13 -16.18
CA ASP A 390 9.36 16.43 -15.54
C ASP A 390 9.58 16.22 -14.03
N PRO A 391 10.62 16.85 -13.44
CA PRO A 391 11.03 16.57 -12.06
C PRO A 391 10.01 16.96 -10.99
N HIS A 392 8.98 17.76 -11.32
CA HIS A 392 7.93 18.18 -10.39
C HIS A 392 6.58 17.52 -10.66
N ARG A 393 6.39 16.91 -11.84
CA ARG A 393 5.07 16.49 -12.31
C ARG A 393 4.63 15.11 -11.81
N TYR A 394 4.30 14.99 -10.55
CA TYR A 394 3.66 13.86 -9.86
C TYR A 394 4.39 12.51 -10.13
N TRP A 395 3.89 11.65 -11.03
CA TRP A 395 4.51 10.36 -11.38
C TRP A 395 5.23 10.37 -12.74
N ARG A 396 5.67 11.55 -13.22
CA ARG A 396 6.44 11.73 -14.47
C ARG A 396 7.90 12.08 -14.24
N GLY A 397 8.39 12.00 -13.02
CA GLY A 397 9.77 12.34 -12.69
C GLY A 397 10.07 12.30 -11.21
N PRO A 398 9.26 12.94 -10.33
CA PRO A 398 9.54 13.00 -8.91
C PRO A 398 9.86 11.67 -8.27
N ALA A 399 10.69 11.68 -7.24
CA ALA A 399 11.01 10.52 -6.43
C ALA A 399 10.00 10.36 -5.28
N TRP A 400 9.62 9.11 -5.00
CA TRP A 400 8.60 8.77 -4.02
C TRP A 400 9.16 7.91 -2.90
N PHE A 401 8.77 8.18 -1.67
CA PHE A 401 9.30 7.49 -0.48
C PHE A 401 8.87 6.01 -0.41
N ASN A 402 7.68 5.69 -0.86
CA ASN A 402 7.18 4.31 -0.89
C ASN A 402 7.93 3.45 -1.91
N THR A 403 8.19 3.94 -3.12
CA THR A 403 8.99 3.22 -4.13
C THR A 403 10.45 3.12 -3.73
N SER A 404 11.00 4.17 -3.10
CA SER A 404 12.37 4.16 -2.54
C SER A 404 12.51 3.10 -1.45
N TRP A 405 11.52 2.99 -0.55
CA TRP A 405 11.48 1.95 0.49
C TRP A 405 11.41 0.54 -0.13
N LEU A 406 10.57 0.33 -1.15
CA LEU A 406 10.47 -0.95 -1.85
C LEU A 406 11.78 -1.35 -2.52
N LEU A 407 12.46 -0.41 -3.17
CA LEU A 407 13.77 -0.66 -3.81
C LEU A 407 14.87 -0.91 -2.79
N GLU A 408 14.89 -0.19 -1.67
CA GLU A 408 15.83 -0.46 -0.58
C GLU A 408 15.70 -1.92 -0.09
N ARG A 409 14.47 -2.38 0.13
CA ARG A 409 14.18 -3.77 0.51
C ARG A 409 14.64 -4.77 -0.54
N GLY A 410 14.39 -4.48 -1.81
CA GLY A 410 14.84 -5.31 -2.92
C GLY A 410 16.36 -5.39 -3.04
N LEU A 411 17.05 -4.26 -2.98
CA LEU A 411 18.51 -4.21 -3.00
C LEU A 411 19.11 -5.02 -1.83
N ARG A 412 18.59 -4.85 -0.63
CA ARG A 412 19.04 -5.58 0.57
C ARG A 412 18.79 -7.08 0.46
N LEU A 413 17.64 -7.48 -0.08
CA LEU A 413 17.27 -8.89 -0.30
C LEU A 413 18.28 -9.61 -1.20
N HIS A 414 18.76 -8.93 -2.25
CA HIS A 414 19.70 -9.50 -3.21
C HIS A 414 21.17 -9.26 -2.87
N GLY A 415 21.46 -8.77 -1.65
CA GLY A 415 22.83 -8.62 -1.15
C GLY A 415 23.53 -7.32 -1.54
N GLU A 416 22.86 -6.40 -2.20
CA GLU A 416 23.35 -5.06 -2.60
C GLU A 416 23.36 -4.09 -1.39
N ARG A 417 23.96 -4.53 -0.29
CA ARG A 417 23.89 -3.85 1.02
C ARG A 417 24.38 -2.42 0.99
N ALA A 418 25.49 -2.15 0.31
CA ALA A 418 26.04 -0.80 0.26
C ALA A 418 25.10 0.17 -0.43
N ARG A 419 24.44 -0.27 -1.53
CA ARG A 419 23.43 0.53 -2.23
C ARG A 419 22.15 0.71 -1.41
N ALA A 420 21.72 -0.36 -0.73
CA ALA A 420 20.57 -0.30 0.17
C ALA A 420 20.81 0.65 1.34
N ASP A 421 22.00 0.60 1.96
CA ASP A 421 22.36 1.50 3.07
C ASP A 421 22.45 2.96 2.60
N ALA A 422 23.03 3.23 1.42
CA ALA A 422 23.06 4.56 0.83
C ALA A 422 21.65 5.11 0.53
N LEU A 423 20.79 4.29 -0.08
CA LEU A 423 19.41 4.68 -0.36
C LEU A 423 18.61 4.92 0.94
N ARG A 424 18.80 4.07 1.96
CA ARG A 424 18.23 4.28 3.28
C ARG A 424 18.61 5.63 3.89
N GLU A 425 19.92 5.97 3.86
CA GLU A 425 20.41 7.24 4.38
C GLU A 425 19.81 8.42 3.61
N ALA A 426 19.76 8.35 2.28
CA ALA A 426 19.16 9.37 1.45
C ALA A 426 17.66 9.57 1.76
N VAL A 427 16.89 8.49 1.93
CA VAL A 427 15.46 8.56 2.32
C VAL A 427 15.30 9.25 3.67
N LEU A 428 16.12 8.89 4.67
CA LEU A 428 16.04 9.48 6.02
C LEU A 428 16.41 10.96 6.02
N GLU A 429 17.46 11.34 5.30
CA GLU A 429 17.90 12.74 5.17
C GLU A 429 16.83 13.58 4.44
N THR A 430 16.33 13.09 3.31
CA THR A 430 15.31 13.81 2.53
C THR A 430 14.02 13.97 3.35
N ALA A 431 13.54 12.92 4.02
CA ALA A 431 12.35 13.00 4.87
C ALA A 431 12.52 14.01 6.01
N ALA A 432 13.73 14.09 6.60
CA ALA A 432 14.04 15.06 7.66
C ALA A 432 14.01 16.51 7.16
N ASN A 433 14.51 16.75 5.94
CA ASN A 433 14.68 18.09 5.37
C ASN A 433 13.38 18.63 4.73
N THR A 434 12.45 17.77 4.33
CA THR A 434 11.22 18.12 3.60
C THR A 434 9.96 18.11 4.46
N ASP A 435 10.09 17.98 5.79
CA ASP A 435 8.95 17.82 6.71
C ASP A 435 7.98 16.70 6.29
N PHE A 436 8.55 15.56 5.90
CA PHE A 436 7.82 14.39 5.41
C PHE A 436 6.93 14.71 4.20
N ALA A 437 7.53 15.25 3.15
CA ALA A 437 6.82 15.52 1.89
C ALA A 437 6.20 14.25 1.29
N GLU A 438 5.17 14.41 0.48
CA GLU A 438 4.51 13.34 -0.28
C GLU A 438 5.48 12.73 -1.30
N TYR A 439 6.18 13.58 -2.08
CA TYR A 439 7.22 13.25 -3.03
C TYR A 439 8.21 14.42 -3.15
N VAL A 440 9.29 14.23 -3.89
CA VAL A 440 10.37 15.22 -4.00
C VAL A 440 10.93 15.28 -5.41
N ASP A 441 11.54 16.40 -5.78
CA ASP A 441 12.41 16.49 -6.95
C ASP A 441 13.56 15.46 -6.83
N PRO A 442 13.81 14.62 -7.84
CA PRO A 442 14.82 13.56 -7.74
C PRO A 442 16.27 14.08 -7.75
N TYR A 443 16.52 15.32 -8.18
CA TYR A 443 17.86 15.88 -8.30
C TYR A 443 18.34 16.57 -7.03
N ASP A 444 17.51 17.41 -6.42
CA ASP A 444 17.90 18.23 -5.26
C ASP A 444 17.10 17.93 -3.99
N GLY A 445 16.03 17.11 -4.09
CA GLY A 445 15.20 16.72 -2.97
C GLY A 445 14.22 17.82 -2.54
N GLU A 446 13.92 18.83 -3.39
CA GLU A 446 12.91 19.83 -3.09
C GLU A 446 11.55 19.17 -2.82
N ALA A 447 10.86 19.64 -1.78
CA ALA A 447 9.58 19.08 -1.35
C ALA A 447 8.47 19.40 -2.36
N CYS A 448 7.75 18.35 -2.76
CA CYS A 448 6.60 18.44 -3.66
C CYS A 448 5.36 17.80 -3.01
N GLY A 449 4.18 18.21 -3.47
CA GLY A 449 2.91 17.69 -2.95
C GLY A 449 2.59 18.14 -1.54
N ALA A 450 1.91 17.28 -0.76
CA ALA A 450 1.57 17.56 0.63
C ALA A 450 2.77 17.32 1.56
N THR A 451 2.90 18.12 2.64
CA THR A 451 3.84 17.88 3.74
C THR A 451 3.17 17.18 4.92
N GLY A 452 3.94 16.65 5.85
CA GLY A 452 3.39 15.86 6.95
C GLY A 452 2.67 14.61 6.45
N PHE A 453 3.21 13.95 5.42
CA PHE A 453 2.58 12.84 4.75
C PHE A 453 2.79 11.52 5.52
N SER A 454 1.70 10.80 5.78
CA SER A 454 1.70 9.67 6.70
C SER A 454 2.57 8.50 6.26
N TRP A 455 2.57 8.11 4.97
CA TRP A 455 3.43 7.00 4.56
C TRP A 455 4.91 7.36 4.62
N THR A 456 5.28 8.62 4.30
CA THR A 456 6.67 9.08 4.40
C THR A 456 7.14 8.98 5.86
N ALA A 457 6.34 9.47 6.81
CA ALA A 457 6.63 9.35 8.22
C ALA A 457 6.70 7.88 8.69
N ALA A 458 5.76 7.04 8.25
CA ALA A 458 5.71 5.64 8.60
C ALA A 458 6.92 4.85 8.08
N LEU A 459 7.28 5.04 6.81
CA LEU A 459 8.42 4.33 6.22
C LEU A 459 9.75 4.86 6.72
N THR A 460 9.83 6.14 7.09
CA THR A 460 10.96 6.71 7.84
C THR A 460 11.15 5.99 9.18
N LEU A 461 10.08 5.78 9.96
CA LEU A 461 10.15 5.00 11.20
C LEU A 461 10.65 3.59 10.95
N ASP A 462 10.16 2.93 9.91
CA ASP A 462 10.57 1.58 9.58
C ASP A 462 12.07 1.50 9.26
N LEU A 463 12.58 2.42 8.44
CA LEU A 463 14.00 2.51 8.11
C LEU A 463 14.88 2.90 9.32
N LEU A 464 14.40 3.71 10.25
CA LEU A 464 15.13 4.07 11.48
C LEU A 464 15.32 2.85 12.39
N HIS A 465 14.38 1.91 12.43
CA HIS A 465 14.46 0.71 13.27
C HIS A 465 15.30 -0.41 12.66
N GLU A 466 15.69 -0.29 11.39
CA GLU A 466 16.66 -1.21 10.81
C GLU A 466 18.07 -0.92 11.29
N ARG A 467 18.72 -1.96 11.79
CA ARG A 467 20.13 -1.86 12.21
C ARG A 467 21.03 -2.06 10.99
N PRO A 468 21.91 -1.08 10.66
CA PRO A 468 22.95 -1.28 9.67
C PRO A 468 23.80 -2.51 10.05
N GLY A 469 24.06 -3.40 9.09
CA GLY A 469 24.92 -4.57 9.29
C GLY A 469 24.28 -5.82 9.91
N HIS A 470 23.09 -5.71 10.48
CA HIS A 470 22.29 -6.90 10.79
C HIS A 470 21.37 -7.12 9.57
N GLY A 471 21.73 -8.09 8.73
CA GLY A 471 20.84 -8.50 7.65
C GLY A 471 19.46 -8.72 8.26
N VAL A 472 18.41 -8.21 7.59
CA VAL A 472 17.05 -8.65 7.89
C VAL A 472 17.18 -10.16 8.01
N SER A 473 16.99 -10.69 9.23
CA SER A 473 17.01 -12.14 9.41
C SER A 473 16.19 -12.71 8.27
N GLY A 474 16.75 -13.64 7.47
CA GLY A 474 16.13 -14.14 6.23
C GLY A 474 14.69 -14.61 6.36
N THR A 475 14.10 -14.43 7.53
CA THR A 475 12.75 -14.72 7.96
C THR A 475 11.70 -13.66 7.60
N VAL A 476 12.05 -12.40 7.27
CA VAL A 476 11.02 -11.35 7.03
C VAL A 476 10.71 -11.18 5.54
N LEU A 477 11.71 -11.16 4.67
CA LEU A 477 11.55 -11.15 3.21
C LEU A 477 12.37 -12.26 2.52
N GLY A 478 13.26 -12.95 3.26
CA GLY A 478 14.19 -13.95 2.74
C GLY A 478 13.58 -15.33 2.50
N THR A 479 14.34 -16.16 1.78
CA THR A 479 14.06 -17.50 1.31
C THR A 479 13.32 -18.38 2.31
N PHE A 480 12.34 -19.11 1.79
CA PHE A 480 11.68 -20.21 2.47
C PHE A 480 12.74 -21.24 2.81
N ASP A 481 13.11 -21.37 4.07
CA ASP A 481 14.02 -22.44 4.49
C ASP A 481 13.26 -23.77 4.41
N MET A 482 13.57 -24.53 3.37
CA MET A 482 13.01 -25.87 3.14
C MET A 482 13.57 -26.93 4.11
N SER A 483 14.52 -26.57 4.98
CA SER A 483 15.11 -27.51 5.95
C SER A 483 14.16 -27.87 7.11
N ASP A 484 13.07 -27.14 7.28
CA ASP A 484 12.06 -27.36 8.35
C ASP A 484 10.90 -28.30 7.93
N THR A 485 11.02 -29.02 6.82
CA THR A 485 10.04 -30.04 6.41
C THR A 485 10.42 -31.44 6.89
N ARG A 486 11.00 -31.57 8.09
CA ARG A 486 11.15 -32.87 8.76
C ARG A 486 10.39 -32.76 10.09
N ASP A 487 9.12 -33.16 10.03
CA ASP A 487 8.41 -34.18 10.85
C ASP A 487 6.91 -34.15 10.51
#